data_9cb1c9f6e82102dd6713ce2d8de806bb
#
_entry.id   9cb1c9f6e82102dd6713ce2d8de806bb
#
_cell.length_a   1.000
_cell.length_b   1.000
_cell.length_c   1.000
_cell.angle_alpha   90.00
_cell.angle_beta   90.00
_cell.angle_gamma   90.00
#
_symmetry.space_group_name_H-M   'P 1'
#
loop_
_entity.id
_entity.type
_entity.pdbx_description
1 polymer ?
#
loop_
_entity_poly.entity_id
_entity_poly.type
_entity_poly.pdbx_seq_one_letter_code
_entity_poly.pdbx_strand_id
1 'polypeptide(L)'
;PSNTHFDTTRANIEATGAEAVDLICAEAGDASSDAPFKGNMDLERLAALLETDGARVPCIMMTITNNAGGGQPASLGNIRRVAALAHRYGKLFIIDGCRFAENAWFIKQREEGQRDRTVVEIVNDIFACADGMTMSAKKDAFANIGGWLALNDDALAEEARTRLILTEGFPTYGGLAGRDLDAIAQGLSEIVDEDYLRYRVRVNEYVLERLIAEGVPVVRPAGGHAVFLDAGVMLPHVPPLHYPGQALAVALYEEGGVRGCEIGTVMFGRQPDGSERPARRELVRLAMPRRVYTQSHADYVVETILAVHQRRSELRGLRIVRQPRALRHFTAAFSPLLS
;
A
#
# COMPACT_ATOMS: atom_id res chain seq x y z
N PRO A 1 1.02 6.95 -14.69
CA PRO A 1 1.88 7.20 -13.51
C PRO A 1 1.09 7.16 -12.20
N SER A 2 1.78 6.77 -11.10
CA SER A 2 1.27 6.82 -9.72
C SER A 2 2.44 7.10 -8.77
N ASN A 3 2.15 7.49 -7.51
CA ASN A 3 3.19 7.50 -6.47
C ASN A 3 3.79 6.10 -6.29
N THR A 4 2.98 5.04 -6.12
CA THR A 4 3.31 3.66 -6.46
C THR A 4 2.01 2.92 -6.78
N HIS A 5 2.08 1.95 -7.66
CA HIS A 5 0.95 1.08 -7.94
C HIS A 5 0.92 -0.07 -6.92
N PHE A 6 -0.28 -0.44 -6.49
CA PHE A 6 -0.49 -1.71 -5.83
C PHE A 6 -0.30 -2.84 -6.87
N ASP A 7 0.10 -4.03 -6.43
CA ASP A 7 0.47 -5.15 -7.30
C ASP A 7 -0.60 -5.52 -8.36
N THR A 8 -1.85 -5.67 -7.91
CA THR A 8 -2.96 -5.99 -8.82
C THR A 8 -3.36 -4.80 -9.69
N THR A 9 -3.22 -3.55 -9.21
CA THR A 9 -3.42 -2.36 -10.04
C THR A 9 -2.40 -2.31 -11.16
N ARG A 10 -1.11 -2.53 -10.84
CA ARG A 10 -0.03 -2.66 -11.84
C ARG A 10 -0.35 -3.74 -12.85
N ALA A 11 -0.69 -4.95 -12.38
CA ALA A 11 -0.98 -6.08 -13.25
C ALA A 11 -2.15 -5.80 -14.20
N ASN A 12 -3.21 -5.12 -13.73
CA ASN A 12 -4.33 -4.72 -14.58
C ASN A 12 -3.92 -3.68 -15.63
N ILE A 13 -3.11 -2.68 -15.27
CA ILE A 13 -2.58 -1.70 -16.21
C ILE A 13 -1.73 -2.40 -17.28
N GLU A 14 -0.79 -3.24 -16.88
CA GLU A 14 0.10 -3.97 -17.78
C GLU A 14 -0.65 -4.99 -18.67
N ALA A 15 -1.74 -5.58 -18.17
CA ALA A 15 -2.60 -6.48 -18.96
C ALA A 15 -3.31 -5.76 -20.11
N THR A 16 -3.47 -4.45 -20.06
CA THR A 16 -4.00 -3.64 -21.18
C THR A 16 -2.92 -3.28 -22.21
N GLY A 17 -1.66 -3.64 -21.99
CA GLY A 17 -0.52 -3.23 -22.80
C GLY A 17 0.06 -1.87 -22.45
N ALA A 18 -0.43 -1.24 -21.38
CA ALA A 18 0.10 0.02 -20.86
C ALA A 18 1.27 -0.23 -19.89
N GLU A 19 2.04 0.81 -19.61
CA GLU A 19 3.14 0.82 -18.65
C GLU A 19 2.73 1.49 -17.34
N ALA A 20 2.97 0.82 -16.20
CA ALA A 20 2.74 1.36 -14.87
C ALA A 20 4.02 2.05 -14.35
N VAL A 21 4.05 3.38 -14.35
CA VAL A 21 5.22 4.19 -13.95
C VAL A 21 5.08 4.67 -12.51
N ASP A 22 6.02 4.28 -11.63
CA ASP A 22 6.07 4.72 -10.24
C ASP A 22 6.92 5.98 -10.07
N LEU A 23 6.31 7.00 -9.46
CA LEU A 23 6.90 8.31 -9.22
C LEU A 23 6.83 8.68 -7.73
N ILE A 24 7.35 7.81 -6.87
CA ILE A 24 7.40 8.07 -5.42
C ILE A 24 8.50 9.10 -5.11
N CYS A 25 8.25 9.95 -4.11
CA CYS A 25 9.21 10.93 -3.61
C CYS A 25 10.54 10.32 -3.17
N ALA A 26 11.59 11.13 -3.16
CA ALA A 26 12.96 10.68 -2.84
C ALA A 26 13.09 10.14 -1.42
N GLU A 27 12.42 10.77 -0.44
CA GLU A 27 12.43 10.39 0.98
C GLU A 27 11.91 8.97 1.21
N ALA A 28 11.04 8.50 0.34
CA ALA A 28 10.62 7.10 0.33
C ALA A 28 11.79 6.13 0.06
N GLY A 29 12.92 6.60 -0.45
CA GLY A 29 14.15 5.83 -0.69
C GLY A 29 14.84 5.34 0.56
N ASP A 30 14.72 6.03 1.69
CA ASP A 30 15.32 5.68 2.97
C ASP A 30 14.26 5.13 3.93
N ALA A 31 14.37 3.83 4.29
CA ALA A 31 13.49 3.19 5.24
C ALA A 31 13.60 3.81 6.64
N SER A 32 14.81 4.21 7.04
CA SER A 32 15.11 4.73 8.37
C SER A 32 14.79 6.23 8.56
N SER A 33 14.47 6.94 7.49
CA SER A 33 14.05 8.35 7.54
C SER A 33 12.71 8.53 8.22
N ASP A 34 12.60 9.52 9.09
CA ASP A 34 11.36 9.93 9.76
C ASP A 34 10.57 11.01 8.98
N ALA A 35 10.84 11.18 7.69
CA ALA A 35 10.09 12.13 6.85
C ALA A 35 8.58 11.84 6.94
N PRO A 36 7.73 12.86 7.21
CA PRO A 36 6.34 12.65 7.62
C PRO A 36 5.42 12.10 6.52
N PHE A 37 5.75 12.32 5.24
CA PHE A 37 4.90 12.02 4.09
C PHE A 37 5.65 11.28 2.97
N LYS A 38 6.22 10.12 3.29
CA LYS A 38 6.94 9.29 2.32
C LYS A 38 6.04 8.63 1.26
N GLY A 39 4.72 8.83 1.35
CA GLY A 39 3.76 8.46 0.31
C GLY A 39 3.54 9.52 -0.77
N ASN A 40 4.20 10.68 -0.69
CA ASN A 40 4.09 11.75 -1.68
C ASN A 40 4.55 11.30 -3.08
N MET A 41 3.93 11.90 -4.10
CA MET A 41 4.40 11.77 -5.48
C MET A 41 5.54 12.78 -5.74
N ASP A 42 6.53 12.35 -6.52
CA ASP A 42 7.59 13.20 -7.04
C ASP A 42 7.04 14.09 -8.16
N LEU A 43 6.84 15.36 -7.85
CA LEU A 43 6.22 16.32 -8.76
C LEU A 43 7.12 16.73 -9.92
N GLU A 44 8.43 16.73 -9.73
CA GLU A 44 9.40 17.11 -10.80
C GLU A 44 9.43 16.01 -11.86
N ARG A 45 9.49 14.74 -11.42
CA ARG A 45 9.42 13.61 -12.34
C ARG A 45 8.06 13.49 -13.02
N LEU A 46 6.96 13.82 -12.31
CA LEU A 46 5.63 13.85 -12.92
C LEU A 46 5.56 14.94 -14.00
N ALA A 47 6.02 16.15 -13.70
CA ALA A 47 6.03 17.24 -14.68
C ALA A 47 6.86 16.87 -15.91
N ALA A 48 8.08 16.36 -15.73
CA ALA A 48 8.93 15.94 -16.83
C ALA A 48 8.26 14.85 -17.70
N LEU A 49 7.61 13.85 -17.09
CA LEU A 49 6.87 12.82 -17.82
C LEU A 49 5.72 13.42 -18.64
N LEU A 50 4.97 14.37 -18.07
CA LEU A 50 3.85 15.00 -18.77
C LEU A 50 4.31 15.92 -19.89
N GLU A 51 5.47 16.54 -19.77
CA GLU A 51 6.08 17.37 -20.83
C GLU A 51 6.58 16.53 -22.00
N THR A 52 7.20 15.37 -21.73
CA THR A 52 7.83 14.54 -22.78
C THR A 52 6.86 13.54 -23.39
N ASP A 53 6.05 12.88 -22.59
CA ASP A 53 5.20 11.75 -22.97
C ASP A 53 3.72 11.96 -22.60
N GLY A 54 3.31 13.17 -22.28
CA GLY A 54 1.96 13.48 -21.82
C GLY A 54 0.84 12.97 -22.74
N ALA A 55 1.06 12.92 -24.05
CA ALA A 55 0.08 12.37 -25.01
C ALA A 55 -0.25 10.88 -24.74
N ARG A 56 0.69 10.13 -24.16
CA ARG A 56 0.54 8.69 -23.83
C ARG A 56 -0.03 8.46 -22.44
N VAL A 57 -0.17 9.49 -21.61
CA VAL A 57 -0.69 9.41 -20.24
C VAL A 57 -2.21 9.59 -20.24
N PRO A 58 -3.02 8.54 -19.98
CA PRO A 58 -4.48 8.67 -19.94
C PRO A 58 -4.98 9.30 -18.65
N CYS A 59 -4.38 8.94 -17.51
CA CYS A 59 -4.73 9.45 -16.20
C CYS A 59 -3.52 9.38 -15.25
N ILE A 60 -3.60 10.11 -14.15
CA ILE A 60 -2.65 10.07 -13.04
C ILE A 60 -3.35 9.45 -11.85
N MET A 61 -2.74 8.45 -11.24
CA MET A 61 -3.27 7.80 -10.03
C MET A 61 -2.45 8.20 -8.80
N MET A 62 -3.07 8.17 -7.63
CA MET A 62 -2.37 8.31 -6.36
C MET A 62 -2.96 7.38 -5.31
N THR A 63 -2.13 6.51 -4.74
CA THR A 63 -2.56 5.56 -3.69
C THR A 63 -2.34 6.16 -2.30
N ILE A 64 -3.38 6.21 -1.49
CA ILE A 64 -3.38 6.72 -0.11
C ILE A 64 -4.05 5.73 0.86
N THR A 65 -3.37 5.35 2.00
CA THR A 65 -1.92 5.47 2.20
C THR A 65 -1.18 4.57 1.23
N ASN A 66 0.07 4.94 0.90
CA ASN A 66 0.88 4.20 -0.06
C ASN A 66 1.31 2.83 0.49
N ASN A 67 0.67 1.75 0.05
CA ASN A 67 0.89 0.40 0.56
C ASN A 67 2.28 -0.15 0.22
N ALA A 68 2.69 -0.08 -1.04
CA ALA A 68 4.00 -0.59 -1.48
C ALA A 68 5.17 0.22 -0.91
N GLY A 69 4.94 1.47 -0.56
CA GLY A 69 5.91 2.38 0.05
C GLY A 69 6.00 2.31 1.58
N GLY A 70 5.48 1.24 2.23
CA GLY A 70 5.55 1.11 3.69
C GLY A 70 4.31 1.63 4.43
N GLY A 71 3.16 1.74 3.76
CA GLY A 71 1.92 2.25 4.37
C GLY A 71 1.97 3.75 4.66
N GLN A 72 2.86 4.47 4.00
CA GLN A 72 3.16 5.87 4.27
C GLN A 72 2.11 6.82 3.70
N PRO A 73 1.74 7.90 4.42
CA PRO A 73 0.75 8.85 3.96
C PRO A 73 1.31 9.81 2.90
N ALA A 74 0.37 10.38 2.13
CA ALA A 74 0.60 11.54 1.29
C ALA A 74 0.02 12.80 1.95
N SER A 75 0.72 13.94 1.83
CA SER A 75 0.26 15.23 2.33
C SER A 75 -0.86 15.83 1.47
N LEU A 76 -1.74 16.61 2.07
CA LEU A 76 -2.78 17.34 1.34
C LEU A 76 -2.16 18.32 0.34
N GLY A 77 -1.06 18.98 0.72
CA GLY A 77 -0.31 19.86 -0.18
C GLY A 77 0.24 19.13 -1.41
N ASN A 78 0.72 17.90 -1.27
CA ASN A 78 1.16 17.11 -2.43
C ASN A 78 -0.01 16.68 -3.30
N ILE A 79 -1.11 16.20 -2.70
CA ILE A 79 -2.33 15.80 -3.42
C ILE A 79 -2.85 16.97 -4.27
N ARG A 80 -2.96 18.17 -3.70
CA ARG A 80 -3.39 19.38 -4.42
C ARG A 80 -2.47 19.73 -5.59
N ARG A 81 -1.16 19.64 -5.42
CA ARG A 81 -0.18 19.91 -6.48
C ARG A 81 -0.21 18.87 -7.60
N VAL A 82 -0.42 17.59 -7.26
CA VAL A 82 -0.61 16.53 -8.27
C VAL A 82 -1.88 16.80 -9.07
N ALA A 83 -3.01 17.11 -8.43
CA ALA A 83 -4.27 17.45 -9.09
C ALA A 83 -4.10 18.67 -10.03
N ALA A 84 -3.51 19.76 -9.53
CA ALA A 84 -3.27 20.95 -10.33
C ALA A 84 -2.38 20.68 -11.56
N LEU A 85 -1.37 19.82 -11.40
CA LEU A 85 -0.51 19.42 -12.50
C LEU A 85 -1.26 18.54 -13.51
N ALA A 86 -2.03 17.56 -13.05
CA ALA A 86 -2.88 16.71 -13.88
C ALA A 86 -3.84 17.56 -14.74
N HIS A 87 -4.60 18.44 -14.12
CA HIS A 87 -5.59 19.28 -14.79
C HIS A 87 -4.94 20.27 -15.77
N ARG A 88 -3.77 20.82 -15.45
CA ARG A 88 -3.02 21.68 -16.38
C ARG A 88 -2.66 20.97 -17.69
N TYR A 89 -2.44 19.66 -17.66
CA TYR A 89 -2.17 18.84 -18.84
C TYR A 89 -3.42 18.13 -19.38
N GLY A 90 -4.63 18.48 -18.90
CA GLY A 90 -5.89 17.85 -19.33
C GLY A 90 -5.99 16.37 -19.00
N LYS A 91 -5.39 15.94 -17.87
CA LYS A 91 -5.40 14.54 -17.41
C LYS A 91 -6.33 14.36 -16.23
N LEU A 92 -7.01 13.22 -16.20
CA LEU A 92 -7.79 12.82 -15.03
C LEU A 92 -6.87 12.50 -13.85
N PHE A 93 -7.28 12.92 -12.66
CA PHE A 93 -6.63 12.56 -11.41
C PHE A 93 -7.51 11.60 -10.60
N ILE A 94 -7.04 10.37 -10.43
CA ILE A 94 -7.77 9.28 -9.77
C ILE A 94 -7.08 8.93 -8.47
N ILE A 95 -7.82 8.88 -7.37
CA ILE A 95 -7.29 8.47 -6.06
C ILE A 95 -7.68 7.02 -5.78
N ASP A 96 -6.69 6.15 -5.55
CA ASP A 96 -6.92 4.89 -4.83
C ASP A 96 -7.05 5.22 -3.33
N GLY A 97 -8.32 5.37 -2.91
CA GLY A 97 -8.69 5.82 -1.58
C GLY A 97 -8.86 4.71 -0.56
N CYS A 98 -8.31 3.52 -0.79
CA CYS A 98 -8.53 2.36 0.07
C CYS A 98 -8.25 2.60 1.55
N ARG A 99 -7.38 3.57 1.90
CA ARG A 99 -7.04 3.96 3.29
C ARG A 99 -7.09 5.48 3.47
N PHE A 100 -8.13 6.07 2.95
CA PHE A 100 -8.33 7.52 2.94
C PHE A 100 -8.42 8.12 4.36
N ALA A 101 -9.08 7.43 5.28
CA ALA A 101 -9.25 7.93 6.65
C ALA A 101 -7.94 7.84 7.44
N GLU A 102 -7.18 6.74 7.30
CA GLU A 102 -5.82 6.65 7.87
C GLU A 102 -4.92 7.76 7.30
N ASN A 103 -5.00 8.05 6.00
CA ASN A 103 -4.23 9.14 5.37
C ASN A 103 -4.64 10.53 5.90
N ALA A 104 -5.95 10.79 6.01
CA ALA A 104 -6.46 12.05 6.55
C ALA A 104 -6.06 12.24 8.02
N TRP A 105 -6.04 11.17 8.82
CA TRP A 105 -5.52 11.21 10.18
C TRP A 105 -4.06 11.64 10.23
N PHE A 106 -3.21 11.11 9.37
CA PHE A 106 -1.81 11.54 9.30
C PHE A 106 -1.65 12.98 8.83
N ILE A 107 -2.46 13.45 7.90
CA ILE A 107 -2.49 14.86 7.50
C ILE A 107 -2.81 15.72 8.72
N LYS A 108 -3.88 15.39 9.47
CA LYS A 108 -4.24 16.09 10.71
C LYS A 108 -3.08 16.13 11.72
N GLN A 109 -2.35 15.03 11.88
CA GLN A 109 -1.29 14.92 12.89
C GLN A 109 0.04 15.54 12.46
N ARG A 110 0.37 15.55 11.17
CA ARG A 110 1.74 15.82 10.67
C ARG A 110 1.85 17.02 9.75
N GLU A 111 0.75 17.49 9.13
CA GLU A 111 0.79 18.62 8.19
C GLU A 111 0.45 19.92 8.91
N GLU A 112 1.28 20.95 8.67
CA GLU A 112 1.10 22.27 9.28
C GLU A 112 -0.27 22.86 8.94
N GLY A 113 -0.94 23.46 9.92
CA GLY A 113 -2.25 24.08 9.76
C GLY A 113 -3.45 23.12 9.71
N GLN A 114 -3.22 21.78 9.83
CA GLN A 114 -4.32 20.81 9.75
C GLN A 114 -4.80 20.28 11.11
N ARG A 115 -4.09 20.55 12.18
CA ARG A 115 -4.31 19.96 13.51
C ARG A 115 -5.71 20.20 14.10
N ASP A 116 -6.26 21.38 13.88
CA ASP A 116 -7.55 21.79 14.45
C ASP A 116 -8.75 21.43 13.57
N ARG A 117 -8.51 20.88 12.39
CA ARG A 117 -9.55 20.41 11.47
C ARG A 117 -10.01 19.01 11.84
N THR A 118 -11.26 18.69 11.52
CA THR A 118 -11.77 17.32 11.63
C THR A 118 -11.24 16.44 10.50
N VAL A 119 -11.17 15.11 10.75
CA VAL A 119 -10.81 14.15 9.72
C VAL A 119 -11.77 14.22 8.52
N VAL A 120 -13.07 14.45 8.75
CA VAL A 120 -14.08 14.59 7.70
C VAL A 120 -13.78 15.76 6.78
N GLU A 121 -13.43 16.93 7.32
CA GLU A 121 -13.06 18.11 6.52
C GLU A 121 -11.83 17.83 5.66
N ILE A 122 -10.83 17.13 6.19
CA ILE A 122 -9.62 16.77 5.46
C ILE A 122 -9.94 15.75 4.35
N VAL A 123 -10.79 14.76 4.62
CA VAL A 123 -11.27 13.79 3.64
C VAL A 123 -11.99 14.49 2.48
N ASN A 124 -12.87 15.44 2.80
CA ASN A 124 -13.57 16.22 1.77
C ASN A 124 -12.58 17.01 0.89
N ASP A 125 -11.56 17.63 1.48
CA ASP A 125 -10.53 18.34 0.72
C ASP A 125 -9.69 17.41 -0.18
N ILE A 126 -9.39 16.20 0.30
CA ILE A 126 -8.67 15.19 -0.49
C ILE A 126 -9.47 14.84 -1.74
N PHE A 127 -10.74 14.46 -1.57
CA PHE A 127 -11.57 14.01 -2.69
C PHE A 127 -12.07 15.14 -3.59
N ALA A 128 -12.15 16.38 -3.09
CA ALA A 128 -12.40 17.56 -3.92
C ALA A 128 -11.30 17.80 -4.97
N CYS A 129 -10.11 17.22 -4.79
CA CYS A 129 -9.02 17.31 -5.78
C CYS A 129 -9.15 16.27 -6.91
N ALA A 130 -9.97 15.22 -6.74
CA ALA A 130 -9.98 14.07 -7.63
C ALA A 130 -11.14 14.11 -8.64
N ASP A 131 -10.89 13.65 -9.86
CA ASP A 131 -11.92 13.42 -10.87
C ASP A 131 -12.62 12.07 -10.68
N GLY A 132 -12.02 11.20 -9.88
CA GLY A 132 -12.58 9.91 -9.51
C GLY A 132 -11.76 9.19 -8.45
N MET A 133 -12.33 8.10 -7.94
CA MET A 133 -11.65 7.28 -6.94
C MET A 133 -11.96 5.80 -7.13
N THR A 134 -11.01 4.96 -6.73
CA THR A 134 -11.22 3.53 -6.53
C THR A 134 -11.18 3.20 -5.03
N MET A 135 -11.98 2.23 -4.61
CA MET A 135 -12.06 1.81 -3.22
C MET A 135 -12.19 0.29 -3.10
N SER A 136 -11.45 -0.28 -2.18
CA SER A 136 -11.68 -1.64 -1.69
C SER A 136 -12.33 -1.56 -0.32
N ALA A 137 -13.59 -1.97 -0.22
CA ALA A 137 -14.42 -1.82 0.98
C ALA A 137 -13.92 -2.63 2.20
N LYS A 138 -13.12 -3.67 1.97
CA LYS A 138 -12.49 -4.46 3.04
C LYS A 138 -11.38 -3.74 3.82
N LYS A 139 -11.18 -2.46 3.57
CA LYS A 139 -10.20 -1.60 4.24
C LYS A 139 -10.92 -0.52 5.06
N ASP A 140 -10.92 0.71 4.63
CA ASP A 140 -11.51 1.81 5.42
C ASP A 140 -13.06 1.86 5.40
N ALA A 141 -13.74 0.96 4.71
CA ALA A 141 -15.18 0.78 4.88
C ALA A 141 -15.57 -0.39 5.81
N PHE A 142 -14.62 -1.02 6.50
CA PHE A 142 -14.84 -2.11 7.48
C PHE A 142 -15.64 -3.31 6.98
N ALA A 143 -15.93 -3.42 5.69
CA ALA A 143 -16.68 -4.53 5.11
C ALA A 143 -15.76 -5.73 4.82
N ASN A 144 -16.36 -6.91 4.71
CA ASN A 144 -15.63 -8.12 4.34
C ASN A 144 -15.50 -8.30 2.83
N ILE A 145 -16.30 -7.59 2.04
CA ILE A 145 -16.40 -7.71 0.58
C ILE A 145 -16.69 -6.35 -0.05
N GLY A 146 -16.49 -6.25 -1.36
CA GLY A 146 -16.93 -5.13 -2.16
C GLY A 146 -15.85 -4.08 -2.40
N GLY A 147 -16.24 -3.14 -3.22
CA GLY A 147 -15.47 -1.99 -3.64
C GLY A 147 -16.29 -1.18 -4.64
N TRP A 148 -15.81 -0.03 -5.00
CA TRP A 148 -16.44 0.82 -6.01
C TRP A 148 -15.44 1.66 -6.77
N LEU A 149 -15.89 2.12 -7.92
CA LEU A 149 -15.32 3.20 -8.71
C LEU A 149 -16.30 4.37 -8.66
N ALA A 150 -15.85 5.55 -8.27
CA ALA A 150 -16.61 6.79 -8.35
C ALA A 150 -15.95 7.72 -9.36
N LEU A 151 -16.72 8.38 -10.20
CA LEU A 151 -16.26 9.26 -11.26
C LEU A 151 -17.16 10.49 -11.32
N ASN A 152 -16.56 11.65 -11.62
CA ASN A 152 -17.30 12.90 -11.85
C ASN A 152 -17.79 13.05 -13.31
N ASP A 153 -17.21 12.30 -14.25
CA ASP A 153 -17.59 12.30 -15.67
C ASP A 153 -18.64 11.23 -15.93
N ASP A 154 -19.85 11.65 -16.33
CA ASP A 154 -21.00 10.77 -16.56
C ASP A 154 -20.77 9.82 -17.75
N ALA A 155 -20.11 10.26 -18.82
CA ALA A 155 -19.85 9.43 -19.98
C ALA A 155 -18.85 8.31 -19.65
N LEU A 156 -17.80 8.64 -18.91
CA LEU A 156 -16.83 7.64 -18.43
C LEU A 156 -17.46 6.68 -17.41
N ALA A 157 -18.36 7.18 -16.54
CA ALA A 157 -19.09 6.35 -15.61
C ALA A 157 -20.01 5.35 -16.31
N GLU A 158 -20.68 5.74 -17.40
CA GLU A 158 -21.52 4.85 -18.19
C GLU A 158 -20.71 3.78 -18.93
N GLU A 159 -19.56 4.14 -19.49
CA GLU A 159 -18.65 3.18 -20.08
C GLU A 159 -18.13 2.17 -19.02
N ALA A 160 -17.80 2.65 -17.84
CA ALA A 160 -17.36 1.80 -16.72
C ALA A 160 -18.45 0.81 -16.29
N ARG A 161 -19.73 1.23 -16.25
CA ARG A 161 -20.87 0.33 -15.97
C ARG A 161 -21.01 -0.76 -17.03
N THR A 162 -20.85 -0.41 -18.30
CA THR A 162 -20.89 -1.40 -19.39
C THR A 162 -19.78 -2.43 -19.26
N ARG A 163 -18.56 -2.00 -18.93
CA ARG A 163 -17.43 -2.90 -18.67
C ARG A 163 -17.66 -3.77 -17.44
N LEU A 164 -18.25 -3.22 -16.37
CA LEU A 164 -18.60 -3.97 -15.17
C LEU A 164 -19.52 -5.14 -15.48
N ILE A 165 -20.52 -4.95 -16.34
CA ILE A 165 -21.46 -6.02 -16.76
C ILE A 165 -20.70 -7.17 -17.44
N LEU A 166 -19.67 -6.83 -18.23
CA LEU A 166 -18.90 -7.83 -18.99
C LEU A 166 -17.88 -8.59 -18.13
N THR A 167 -17.36 -7.97 -17.07
CA THR A 167 -16.20 -8.50 -16.32
C THR A 167 -16.55 -9.02 -14.93
N GLU A 168 -17.53 -8.40 -14.25
CA GLU A 168 -17.84 -8.68 -12.84
C GLU A 168 -19.29 -9.16 -12.64
N GLY A 169 -20.26 -8.46 -13.21
CA GLY A 169 -21.66 -8.77 -13.07
C GLY A 169 -22.57 -7.55 -13.22
N PHE A 170 -23.86 -7.76 -12.99
CA PHE A 170 -24.88 -6.72 -13.18
C PHE A 170 -24.88 -5.74 -12.00
N PRO A 171 -25.05 -4.42 -12.26
CA PRO A 171 -25.13 -3.41 -11.21
C PRO A 171 -26.46 -3.46 -10.42
N THR A 172 -27.45 -4.20 -10.88
CA THR A 172 -28.79 -4.28 -10.29
C THR A 172 -29.04 -5.59 -9.55
N TYR A 173 -28.68 -6.73 -10.16
CA TYR A 173 -28.75 -8.05 -9.53
C TYR A 173 -27.49 -8.85 -9.86
N GLY A 174 -27.07 -9.73 -8.94
CA GLY A 174 -25.80 -10.44 -9.07
C GLY A 174 -24.58 -9.62 -8.58
N GLY A 175 -24.81 -8.40 -8.05
CA GLY A 175 -23.82 -7.59 -7.34
C GLY A 175 -23.79 -7.89 -5.83
N LEU A 176 -23.41 -6.89 -5.02
CA LEU A 176 -23.39 -7.01 -3.57
C LEU A 176 -24.81 -7.16 -2.99
N ALA A 177 -24.96 -8.04 -1.99
CA ALA A 177 -26.20 -8.15 -1.25
C ALA A 177 -26.48 -6.87 -0.44
N GLY A 178 -27.75 -6.56 -0.18
CA GLY A 178 -28.15 -5.37 0.59
C GLY A 178 -27.46 -5.27 1.95
N ARG A 179 -27.31 -6.39 2.67
CA ARG A 179 -26.57 -6.43 3.94
C ARG A 179 -25.10 -6.01 3.82
N ASP A 180 -24.47 -6.28 2.69
CA ASP A 180 -23.07 -5.88 2.45
C ASP A 180 -22.99 -4.38 2.14
N LEU A 181 -23.98 -3.84 1.44
CA LEU A 181 -24.11 -2.39 1.20
C LEU A 181 -24.37 -1.63 2.50
N ASP A 182 -25.25 -2.14 3.37
CA ASP A 182 -25.49 -1.58 4.70
C ASP A 182 -24.21 -1.60 5.56
N ALA A 183 -23.47 -2.71 5.54
CA ALA A 183 -22.21 -2.83 6.25
C ALA A 183 -21.16 -1.82 5.74
N ILE A 184 -21.07 -1.59 4.43
CA ILE A 184 -20.19 -0.59 3.83
C ILE A 184 -20.61 0.82 4.27
N ALA A 185 -21.89 1.15 4.21
CA ALA A 185 -22.41 2.45 4.61
C ALA A 185 -22.13 2.75 6.09
N GLN A 186 -22.37 1.77 6.95
CA GLN A 186 -22.05 1.87 8.39
C GLN A 186 -20.54 2.04 8.59
N GLY A 187 -19.72 1.23 7.94
CA GLY A 187 -18.27 1.28 8.03
C GLY A 187 -17.68 2.63 7.59
N LEU A 188 -18.24 3.24 6.55
CA LEU A 188 -17.81 4.57 6.10
C LEU A 188 -18.15 5.67 7.11
N SER A 189 -19.25 5.52 7.84
CA SER A 189 -19.60 6.46 8.93
C SER A 189 -18.68 6.31 10.13
N GLU A 190 -18.28 5.08 10.46
CA GLU A 190 -17.45 4.78 11.63
C GLU A 190 -15.97 5.02 11.42
N ILE A 191 -15.45 4.87 10.19
CA ILE A 191 -14.01 4.94 9.93
C ILE A 191 -13.42 6.32 10.20
N VAL A 192 -14.22 7.39 10.11
CA VAL A 192 -13.78 8.77 10.33
C VAL A 192 -13.81 9.18 11.81
N ASP A 193 -14.18 8.28 12.71
CA ASP A 193 -14.09 8.49 14.14
C ASP A 193 -12.63 8.66 14.58
N GLU A 194 -12.32 9.81 15.19
CA GLU A 194 -10.94 10.17 15.53
C GLU A 194 -10.36 9.34 16.69
N ASP A 195 -11.20 8.86 17.61
CA ASP A 195 -10.74 7.98 18.69
C ASP A 195 -10.37 6.62 18.16
N TYR A 196 -11.14 6.10 17.19
CA TYR A 196 -10.78 4.89 16.48
C TYR A 196 -9.47 5.06 15.69
N LEU A 197 -9.31 6.14 14.92
CA LEU A 197 -8.10 6.39 14.13
C LEU A 197 -6.86 6.55 15.00
N ARG A 198 -6.99 7.24 16.15
CA ARG A 198 -5.94 7.34 17.17
C ARG A 198 -5.50 5.96 17.66
N TYR A 199 -6.46 5.12 18.07
CA TYR A 199 -6.20 3.74 18.48
C TYR A 199 -5.53 2.95 17.35
N ARG A 200 -6.06 3.04 16.14
CA ARG A 200 -5.59 2.31 14.97
C ARG A 200 -4.13 2.58 14.64
N VAL A 201 -3.75 3.85 14.60
CA VAL A 201 -2.37 4.27 14.30
C VAL A 201 -1.45 3.96 15.48
N ARG A 202 -1.91 4.18 16.72
CA ARG A 202 -1.11 3.92 17.92
C ARG A 202 -0.68 2.47 18.06
N VAL A 203 -1.47 1.51 17.62
CA VAL A 203 -1.08 0.08 17.61
C VAL A 203 0.19 -0.13 16.76
N ASN A 204 0.24 0.45 15.56
CA ASN A 204 1.42 0.33 14.70
C ASN A 204 2.63 1.08 15.28
N GLU A 205 2.42 2.26 15.83
CA GLU A 205 3.48 3.03 16.50
C GLU A 205 4.05 2.26 17.68
N TYR A 206 3.22 1.66 18.52
CA TYR A 206 3.64 0.86 19.66
C TYR A 206 4.55 -0.31 19.24
N VAL A 207 4.13 -1.08 18.24
CA VAL A 207 4.96 -2.18 17.73
C VAL A 207 6.28 -1.65 17.16
N LEU A 208 6.22 -0.57 16.38
CA LEU A 208 7.40 0.04 15.78
C LEU A 208 8.40 0.53 16.83
N GLU A 209 7.94 1.24 17.86
CA GLU A 209 8.76 1.75 18.97
C GLU A 209 9.48 0.61 19.70
N ARG A 210 8.77 -0.48 19.98
CA ARG A 210 9.34 -1.68 20.62
C ARG A 210 10.44 -2.31 19.75
N LEU A 211 10.20 -2.44 18.45
CA LEU A 211 11.17 -3.00 17.52
C LEU A 211 12.40 -2.11 17.33
N ILE A 212 12.23 -0.80 17.26
CA ILE A 212 13.33 0.17 17.16
C ILE A 212 14.21 0.12 18.42
N ALA A 213 13.61 0.02 19.60
CA ALA A 213 14.34 -0.06 20.87
C ALA A 213 15.28 -1.29 20.94
N GLU A 214 14.92 -2.37 20.24
CA GLU A 214 15.71 -3.62 20.15
C GLU A 214 16.57 -3.69 18.88
N GLY A 215 16.68 -2.59 18.13
CA GLY A 215 17.55 -2.51 16.94
C GLY A 215 17.06 -3.30 15.73
N VAL A 216 15.77 -3.66 15.67
CA VAL A 216 15.18 -4.32 14.49
C VAL A 216 15.02 -3.32 13.35
N PRO A 217 15.56 -3.60 12.15
CA PRO A 217 15.39 -2.72 11.00
C PRO A 217 13.93 -2.66 10.52
N VAL A 218 13.36 -1.46 10.51
CA VAL A 218 11.94 -1.21 10.16
C VAL A 218 11.80 0.03 9.31
N VAL A 219 10.71 0.11 8.55
CA VAL A 219 10.34 1.34 7.83
C VAL A 219 9.76 2.36 8.80
N ARG A 220 10.31 3.57 8.81
CA ARG A 220 9.91 4.69 9.66
C ARG A 220 9.37 5.86 8.82
N PRO A 221 8.54 6.73 9.43
CA PRO A 221 7.79 6.51 10.67
C PRO A 221 6.71 5.44 10.49
N ALA A 222 5.93 5.16 11.55
CA ALA A 222 4.82 4.21 11.48
C ALA A 222 3.83 4.57 10.38
N GLY A 223 3.44 3.57 9.59
CA GLY A 223 2.38 3.67 8.60
C GLY A 223 1.00 3.34 9.19
N GLY A 224 -0.05 3.51 8.38
CA GLY A 224 -1.44 3.39 8.85
C GLY A 224 -1.90 1.96 9.15
N HIS A 225 -1.47 0.97 8.36
CA HIS A 225 -2.09 -0.35 8.38
C HIS A 225 -1.16 -1.52 8.71
N ALA A 226 0.13 -1.29 8.77
CA ALA A 226 1.11 -2.35 8.92
C ALA A 226 2.43 -1.82 9.50
N VAL A 227 3.18 -2.73 10.09
CA VAL A 227 4.61 -2.54 10.34
C VAL A 227 5.38 -3.25 9.23
N PHE A 228 6.45 -2.63 8.75
CA PHE A 228 7.28 -3.17 7.67
C PHE A 228 8.69 -3.40 8.19
N LEU A 229 9.12 -4.66 8.20
CA LEU A 229 10.49 -5.04 8.52
C LEU A 229 11.37 -4.87 7.26
N ASP A 230 12.55 -4.32 7.41
CA ASP A 230 13.55 -4.25 6.33
C ASP A 230 14.40 -5.52 6.36
N ALA A 231 13.97 -6.51 5.59
CA ALA A 231 14.64 -7.80 5.49
C ALA A 231 16.00 -7.69 4.79
N GLY A 232 16.19 -6.72 3.89
CA GLY A 232 17.46 -6.48 3.22
C GLY A 232 18.54 -6.04 4.20
N VAL A 233 18.18 -5.16 5.14
CA VAL A 233 19.08 -4.71 6.21
C VAL A 233 19.22 -5.76 7.31
N MET A 234 18.13 -6.48 7.63
CA MET A 234 18.13 -7.50 8.68
C MET A 234 18.95 -8.75 8.30
N LEU A 235 18.96 -9.12 7.01
CA LEU A 235 19.60 -10.32 6.46
C LEU A 235 20.64 -9.94 5.37
N PRO A 236 21.68 -9.15 5.68
CA PRO A 236 22.61 -8.64 4.66
C PRO A 236 23.44 -9.75 3.99
N HIS A 237 23.50 -10.93 4.59
CA HIS A 237 24.17 -12.12 4.06
C HIS A 237 23.33 -12.89 3.04
N VAL A 238 22.02 -12.56 2.88
CA VAL A 238 21.15 -13.17 1.89
C VAL A 238 21.00 -12.22 0.70
N PRO A 239 21.56 -12.55 -0.47
CA PRO A 239 21.41 -11.71 -1.66
C PRO A 239 19.95 -11.49 -2.04
N PRO A 240 19.55 -10.34 -2.61
CA PRO A 240 18.17 -10.05 -2.98
C PRO A 240 17.51 -11.10 -3.90
N LEU A 241 18.27 -11.69 -4.84
CA LEU A 241 17.79 -12.77 -5.72
C LEU A 241 17.65 -14.13 -5.00
N HIS A 242 18.00 -14.20 -3.73
CA HIS A 242 17.71 -15.32 -2.83
C HIS A 242 16.58 -14.99 -1.85
N TYR A 243 15.82 -13.93 -2.13
CA TYR A 243 14.54 -13.57 -1.51
C TYR A 243 14.58 -13.43 0.02
N PRO A 244 15.39 -12.52 0.59
CA PRO A 244 15.49 -12.35 2.05
C PRO A 244 14.15 -12.00 2.69
N GLY A 245 13.29 -11.21 2.02
CA GLY A 245 11.94 -10.92 2.50
C GLY A 245 11.07 -12.16 2.66
N GLN A 246 11.13 -13.08 1.70
CA GLN A 246 10.38 -14.34 1.79
C GLN A 246 10.98 -15.27 2.86
N ALA A 247 12.30 -15.33 2.98
CA ALA A 247 12.98 -16.12 4.01
C ALA A 247 12.59 -15.64 5.41
N LEU A 248 12.57 -14.32 5.63
CA LEU A 248 12.12 -13.74 6.90
C LEU A 248 10.63 -14.01 7.17
N ALA A 249 9.77 -13.90 6.16
CA ALA A 249 8.34 -14.19 6.33
C ALA A 249 8.09 -15.66 6.73
N VAL A 250 8.84 -16.60 6.16
CA VAL A 250 8.80 -18.03 6.53
C VAL A 250 9.27 -18.23 7.97
N ALA A 251 10.41 -17.63 8.34
CA ALA A 251 10.96 -17.75 9.70
C ALA A 251 10.01 -17.22 10.78
N LEU A 252 9.31 -16.10 10.52
CA LEU A 252 8.30 -15.57 11.44
C LEU A 252 7.09 -16.50 11.60
N TYR A 253 6.70 -17.17 10.51
CA TYR A 253 5.61 -18.12 10.56
C TYR A 253 5.99 -19.41 11.32
N GLU A 254 7.18 -19.92 11.09
CA GLU A 254 7.70 -21.11 11.80
C GLU A 254 7.92 -20.84 13.28
N GLU A 255 8.39 -19.64 13.65
CA GLU A 255 8.67 -19.27 15.05
C GLU A 255 7.39 -19.10 15.88
N GLY A 256 6.43 -18.34 15.37
CA GLY A 256 5.26 -17.95 16.17
C GLY A 256 3.94 -17.89 15.39
N GLY A 257 3.84 -18.52 14.21
CA GLY A 257 2.63 -18.46 13.38
C GLY A 257 2.31 -17.05 12.86
N VAL A 258 3.27 -16.13 12.93
CA VAL A 258 3.08 -14.73 12.44
C VAL A 258 3.21 -14.69 10.93
N ARG A 259 2.09 -14.45 10.26
CA ARG A 259 2.03 -14.39 8.80
C ARG A 259 2.40 -13.00 8.27
N GLY A 260 3.56 -12.89 7.62
CA GLY A 260 4.00 -11.73 6.86
C GLY A 260 3.67 -11.84 5.37
N CYS A 261 3.81 -10.73 4.66
CA CYS A 261 3.75 -10.67 3.21
C CYS A 261 5.03 -10.03 2.69
N GLU A 262 5.75 -10.76 1.84
CA GLU A 262 6.92 -10.22 1.18
C GLU A 262 6.53 -9.05 0.26
N ILE A 263 7.28 -7.97 0.32
CA ILE A 263 7.22 -6.81 -0.56
C ILE A 263 8.65 -6.47 -1.00
N GLY A 264 9.14 -7.24 -1.94
CA GLY A 264 10.53 -7.17 -2.42
C GLY A 264 10.68 -7.87 -3.75
N THR A 265 11.77 -8.61 -3.91
CA THR A 265 12.15 -9.22 -5.19
C THR A 265 11.21 -10.34 -5.64
N VAL A 266 10.51 -11.06 -4.74
CA VAL A 266 9.46 -12.00 -5.16
C VAL A 266 8.34 -11.25 -5.87
N MET A 267 7.89 -10.12 -5.30
CA MET A 267 6.77 -9.35 -5.84
C MET A 267 7.16 -8.55 -7.09
N PHE A 268 8.31 -7.89 -7.10
CA PHE A 268 8.69 -6.89 -8.10
C PHE A 268 9.90 -7.27 -8.96
N GLY A 269 10.58 -8.37 -8.68
CA GLY A 269 11.86 -8.72 -9.34
C GLY A 269 11.70 -9.16 -10.79
N ARG A 270 10.60 -9.82 -11.14
CA ARG A 270 10.39 -10.32 -12.49
C ARG A 270 10.00 -9.20 -13.44
N GLN A 271 10.77 -9.02 -14.49
CA GLN A 271 10.54 -8.01 -15.50
C GLN A 271 9.65 -8.54 -16.65
N PRO A 272 9.06 -7.66 -17.48
CA PRO A 272 8.24 -8.07 -18.63
C PRO A 272 8.97 -8.95 -19.64
N ASP A 273 10.30 -8.77 -19.80
CA ASP A 273 11.17 -9.57 -20.67
C ASP A 273 11.53 -10.94 -20.06
N GLY A 274 11.04 -11.24 -18.85
CA GLY A 274 11.32 -12.47 -18.13
C GLY A 274 12.62 -12.46 -17.33
N SER A 275 13.41 -11.39 -17.39
CA SER A 275 14.61 -11.23 -16.55
C SER A 275 14.26 -11.01 -15.08
N GLU A 276 15.25 -11.23 -14.20
CA GLU A 276 15.10 -10.97 -12.76
C GLU A 276 16.01 -9.81 -12.37
N ARG A 277 15.44 -8.85 -11.64
CA ARG A 277 16.18 -7.73 -11.05
C ARG A 277 15.83 -7.60 -9.58
N PRO A 278 16.79 -7.28 -8.71
CA PRO A 278 16.50 -6.96 -7.33
C PRO A 278 15.47 -5.84 -7.23
N ALA A 279 14.49 -6.01 -6.33
CA ALA A 279 13.63 -4.90 -5.95
C ALA A 279 14.47 -3.80 -5.28
N ARG A 280 13.94 -2.58 -5.29
CA ARG A 280 14.58 -1.44 -4.61
C ARG A 280 14.77 -1.68 -3.12
N ARG A 281 13.91 -2.50 -2.52
CA ARG A 281 13.93 -2.89 -1.10
C ARG A 281 13.41 -4.30 -0.93
N GLU A 282 13.86 -4.95 0.13
CA GLU A 282 13.39 -6.25 0.58
C GLU A 282 12.61 -6.08 1.88
N LEU A 283 11.29 -5.92 1.77
CA LEU A 283 10.44 -5.68 2.93
C LEU A 283 9.55 -6.87 3.27
N VAL A 284 9.21 -6.99 4.55
CA VAL A 284 8.13 -7.88 5.02
C VAL A 284 7.04 -7.03 5.67
N ARG A 285 5.85 -7.04 5.11
CA ARG A 285 4.69 -6.36 5.64
C ARG A 285 3.96 -7.22 6.65
N LEU A 286 3.81 -6.73 7.86
CA LEU A 286 2.98 -7.29 8.92
C LEU A 286 1.73 -6.43 9.05
N ALA A 287 0.66 -6.83 8.35
CA ALA A 287 -0.60 -6.10 8.37
C ALA A 287 -1.30 -6.28 9.71
N MET A 288 -1.61 -5.18 10.40
CA MET A 288 -2.39 -5.19 11.63
C MET A 288 -3.88 -5.15 11.29
N PRO A 289 -4.67 -6.18 11.66
CA PRO A 289 -6.09 -6.19 11.38
C PRO A 289 -6.82 -5.10 12.18
N ARG A 290 -7.92 -4.61 11.61
CA ARG A 290 -8.75 -3.60 12.25
C ARG A 290 -9.63 -4.23 13.32
N ARG A 291 -9.71 -3.60 14.52
CA ARG A 291 -10.60 -4.01 15.63
C ARG A 291 -10.46 -5.46 16.08
N VAL A 292 -9.29 -6.07 15.91
CA VAL A 292 -9.06 -7.49 16.24
C VAL A 292 -7.99 -7.64 17.33
N TYR A 293 -6.85 -6.97 17.19
CA TYR A 293 -5.72 -7.17 18.08
C TYR A 293 -5.80 -6.29 19.33
N THR A 294 -5.54 -6.90 20.48
CA THR A 294 -5.25 -6.25 21.74
C THR A 294 -3.76 -6.01 21.88
N GLN A 295 -3.34 -5.33 22.95
CA GLN A 295 -1.92 -5.14 23.25
C GLN A 295 -1.18 -6.48 23.37
N SER A 296 -1.75 -7.49 24.01
CA SER A 296 -1.12 -8.81 24.15
C SER A 296 -0.84 -9.50 22.82
N HIS A 297 -1.69 -9.31 21.82
CA HIS A 297 -1.40 -9.78 20.46
C HIS A 297 -0.24 -9.00 19.82
N ALA A 298 -0.18 -7.69 20.03
CA ALA A 298 0.93 -6.86 19.56
C ALA A 298 2.25 -7.26 20.23
N ASP A 299 2.23 -7.49 21.54
CA ASP A 299 3.41 -7.98 22.30
C ASP A 299 3.88 -9.33 21.79
N TYR A 300 2.96 -10.28 21.55
CA TYR A 300 3.31 -11.58 20.96
C TYR A 300 3.98 -11.47 19.59
N VAL A 301 3.48 -10.57 18.72
CA VAL A 301 4.10 -10.30 17.42
C VAL A 301 5.52 -9.74 17.61
N VAL A 302 5.70 -8.79 18.52
CA VAL A 302 7.03 -8.23 18.84
C VAL A 302 7.97 -9.33 19.33
N GLU A 303 7.57 -10.15 20.29
CA GLU A 303 8.38 -11.24 20.84
C GLU A 303 8.80 -12.23 19.75
N THR A 304 7.86 -12.62 18.87
CA THR A 304 8.17 -13.49 17.72
C THR A 304 9.24 -12.84 16.80
N ILE A 305 9.10 -11.54 16.50
CA ILE A 305 10.08 -10.83 15.66
C ILE A 305 11.45 -10.80 16.34
N LEU A 306 11.49 -10.53 17.64
CA LEU A 306 12.74 -10.48 18.41
C LEU A 306 13.45 -11.84 18.45
N ALA A 307 12.70 -12.93 18.64
CA ALA A 307 13.25 -14.29 18.61
C ALA A 307 13.91 -14.60 17.26
N VAL A 308 13.24 -14.25 16.15
CA VAL A 308 13.80 -14.41 14.80
C VAL A 308 14.99 -13.47 14.59
N HIS A 309 14.93 -12.22 15.09
CA HIS A 309 16.01 -11.24 14.97
C HIS A 309 17.28 -11.72 15.68
N GLN A 310 17.19 -12.36 16.84
CA GLN A 310 18.32 -12.91 17.59
C GLN A 310 19.10 -13.96 16.80
N ARG A 311 18.42 -14.82 16.02
CA ARG A 311 19.03 -15.87 15.19
C ARG A 311 19.11 -15.53 13.70
N ARG A 312 18.97 -14.25 13.32
CA ARG A 312 18.91 -13.80 11.92
C ARG A 312 20.07 -14.24 11.04
N SER A 313 21.26 -14.39 11.62
CA SER A 313 22.45 -14.86 10.90
C SER A 313 22.38 -16.31 10.45
N GLU A 314 21.47 -17.10 11.02
CA GLU A 314 21.26 -18.52 10.67
C GLU A 314 20.27 -18.68 9.50
N LEU A 315 19.47 -17.61 9.22
CA LEU A 315 18.48 -17.65 8.16
C LEU A 315 19.15 -17.72 6.79
N ARG A 316 18.63 -18.60 5.95
CA ARG A 316 19.14 -18.83 4.61
C ARG A 316 18.18 -18.33 3.56
N GLY A 317 18.72 -17.96 2.40
CA GLY A 317 17.91 -17.60 1.26
C GLY A 317 17.11 -18.77 0.70
N LEU A 318 16.21 -18.44 -0.20
CA LEU A 318 15.32 -19.39 -0.87
C LEU A 318 15.58 -19.37 -2.37
N ARG A 319 15.12 -20.42 -3.07
CA ARG A 319 14.98 -20.44 -4.52
C ARG A 319 13.53 -20.72 -4.89
N ILE A 320 13.06 -20.10 -5.94
CA ILE A 320 11.75 -20.42 -6.54
C ILE A 320 11.87 -21.73 -7.31
N VAL A 321 11.03 -22.71 -6.97
CA VAL A 321 10.99 -24.02 -7.65
C VAL A 321 9.81 -24.13 -8.61
N ARG A 322 8.76 -23.32 -8.42
CA ARG A 322 7.60 -23.21 -9.29
C ARG A 322 7.01 -21.81 -9.17
N GLN A 323 6.64 -21.20 -10.28
CA GLN A 323 5.98 -19.90 -10.29
C GLN A 323 5.00 -19.77 -11.46
N PRO A 324 3.90 -19.00 -11.30
CA PRO A 324 3.02 -18.63 -12.40
C PRO A 324 3.68 -17.56 -13.28
N ARG A 325 3.06 -17.33 -14.46
CA ARG A 325 3.54 -16.32 -15.41
C ARG A 325 3.41 -14.89 -14.88
N ALA A 326 2.35 -14.60 -14.13
CA ALA A 326 2.07 -13.28 -13.55
C ALA A 326 1.73 -13.42 -12.07
N LEU A 327 1.89 -12.33 -11.28
CA LEU A 327 1.51 -12.22 -9.85
C LEU A 327 2.07 -13.39 -9.00
N ARG A 328 3.34 -13.75 -9.25
CA ARG A 328 3.99 -14.97 -8.69
C ARG A 328 3.99 -15.01 -7.16
N HIS A 329 3.99 -13.85 -6.47
CA HIS A 329 3.98 -13.78 -5.02
C HIS A 329 2.75 -14.40 -4.36
N PHE A 330 1.66 -14.65 -5.13
CA PHE A 330 0.48 -15.34 -4.59
C PHE A 330 0.64 -16.87 -4.55
N THR A 331 1.38 -17.47 -5.50
CA THR A 331 1.35 -18.92 -5.67
C THR A 331 2.71 -19.55 -6.00
N ALA A 332 3.81 -18.79 -5.94
CA ALA A 332 5.13 -19.36 -6.09
C ALA A 332 5.43 -20.36 -4.99
N ALA A 333 6.15 -21.43 -5.34
CA ALA A 333 6.67 -22.40 -4.39
C ALA A 333 8.19 -22.21 -4.25
N PHE A 334 8.67 -22.39 -3.03
CA PHE A 334 10.05 -22.14 -2.67
C PHE A 334 10.70 -23.40 -2.07
N SER A 335 12.01 -23.46 -2.17
CA SER A 335 12.86 -24.44 -1.48
C SER A 335 14.02 -23.70 -0.81
N PRO A 336 14.43 -24.10 0.40
CA PRO A 336 15.66 -23.57 1.01
C PRO A 336 16.87 -23.77 0.10
N LEU A 337 17.79 -22.82 0.15
CA LEU A 337 19.11 -23.01 -0.43
C LEU A 337 19.91 -23.91 0.53
N LEU A 338 20.35 -25.03 0.01
CA LEU A 338 21.33 -25.87 0.69
C LEU A 338 22.67 -25.11 0.66
N SER A 339 23.36 -25.06 1.78
CA SER A 339 24.67 -24.38 1.98
C SER A 339 25.68 -24.76 0.93
#